data_bd9e54c3ad4b80a509a863cf0d78c514
#
_entry.id   bd9e54c3ad4b80a509a863cf0d78c514
#
_cell.length_a   1.000
_cell.length_b   1.000
_cell.length_c   1.000
_cell.angle_alpha   90.00
_cell.angle_beta   90.00
_cell.angle_gamma   90.00
#
_symmetry.space_group_name_H-M   'P 1'
#
loop_
_entity.id
_entity.type
_entity.pdbx_description
1 polymer ?
#
loop_
_entity_poly.entity_id
_entity_poly.type
_entity_poly.pdbx_seq_one_letter_code
_entity_poly.pdbx_strand_id
1 'polypeptide(L)'
;MGWYIYPAHLAAGIFLANGVPHFVNGISGNRFQTPFASPPGVGESSPLVNVIWGMVNFVIGWVLLFAVGNFTGGLNMDTSVFALGVFLCGVGLSWHFGRVRNR
;
A
#
# COMPACT_ATOMS: atom_id res chain seq x y z
N MET A 1 -25.89 2.14 7.40
CA MET A 1 -24.47 2.01 7.10
C MET A 1 -24.11 2.87 5.90
N GLY A 2 -23.05 3.64 5.99
CA GLY A 2 -22.63 4.53 4.89
C GLY A 2 -22.04 3.76 3.72
N TRP A 3 -22.38 4.18 2.51
CA TRP A 3 -21.82 3.61 1.27
C TRP A 3 -20.30 3.74 1.21
N TYR A 4 -19.73 4.76 1.87
CA TYR A 4 -18.31 5.08 1.85
C TYR A 4 -17.44 4.05 2.60
N ILE A 5 -18.04 3.14 3.37
CA ILE A 5 -17.30 2.13 4.14
C ILE A 5 -16.54 1.18 3.20
N TYR A 6 -17.18 0.68 2.16
CA TYR A 6 -16.52 -0.24 1.24
C TYR A 6 -15.40 0.43 0.43
N PRO A 7 -15.61 1.61 -0.17
CA PRO A 7 -14.48 2.32 -0.79
C PRO A 7 -13.32 2.61 0.17
N ALA A 8 -13.62 2.96 1.42
CA ALA A 8 -12.58 3.23 2.42
C ALA A 8 -11.79 1.96 2.74
N HIS A 9 -12.45 0.82 2.90
CA HIS A 9 -11.76 -0.43 3.21
C HIS A 9 -11.02 -1.00 2.00
N LEU A 10 -11.52 -0.77 0.78
CA LEU A 10 -10.76 -1.07 -0.44
C LEU A 10 -9.47 -0.26 -0.46
N ALA A 11 -9.56 1.05 -0.22
CA ALA A 11 -8.39 1.94 -0.17
C ALA A 11 -7.43 1.53 0.95
N ALA A 12 -7.96 1.08 2.10
CA ALA A 12 -7.13 0.58 3.20
C ALA A 12 -6.24 -0.57 2.73
N GLY A 13 -6.80 -1.52 2.00
CA GLY A 13 -6.04 -2.63 1.42
C GLY A 13 -4.97 -2.15 0.47
N ILE A 14 -5.28 -1.17 -0.36
CA ILE A 14 -4.33 -0.58 -1.31
C ILE A 14 -3.15 0.07 -0.56
N PHE A 15 -3.44 0.90 0.44
CA PHE A 15 -2.38 1.58 1.20
C PHE A 15 -1.51 0.59 1.98
N LEU A 16 -2.12 -0.40 2.64
CA LEU A 16 -1.34 -1.39 3.40
C LEU A 16 -0.44 -2.21 2.47
N ALA A 17 -0.95 -2.65 1.33
CA ALA A 17 -0.14 -3.39 0.36
C ALA A 17 0.96 -2.52 -0.22
N ASN A 18 0.68 -1.24 -0.53
CA ASN A 18 1.66 -0.33 -1.09
C ASN A 18 2.81 -0.04 -0.12
N GLY A 19 2.53 -0.03 1.17
CA GLY A 19 3.57 0.19 2.18
C GLY A 19 4.59 -0.93 2.26
N VAL A 20 4.20 -2.16 1.91
CA VAL A 20 5.05 -3.35 2.10
C VAL A 20 6.37 -3.26 1.34
N PRO A 21 6.41 -3.03 0.01
CA PRO A 21 7.71 -3.02 -0.69
C PRO A 21 8.61 -1.89 -0.22
N HIS A 22 8.05 -0.73 0.13
CA HIS A 22 8.85 0.38 0.63
C HIS A 22 9.44 0.06 2.00
N PHE A 23 8.62 -0.44 2.91
CA PHE A 23 9.08 -0.78 4.25
C PHE A 23 10.12 -1.89 4.21
N VAL A 24 9.85 -2.97 3.49
CA VAL A 24 10.74 -4.13 3.40
C VAL A 24 12.08 -3.75 2.77
N ASN A 25 12.07 -3.02 1.67
CA ASN A 25 13.32 -2.57 1.05
C ASN A 25 14.08 -1.61 1.97
N GLY A 26 13.36 -0.69 2.59
CA GLY A 26 13.96 0.30 3.48
C GLY A 26 14.68 -0.34 4.67
N ILE A 27 14.01 -1.25 5.38
CA ILE A 27 14.63 -1.93 6.54
C ILE A 27 15.73 -2.91 6.12
N SER A 28 15.76 -3.28 4.85
CA SER A 28 16.81 -4.15 4.30
C SER A 28 18.00 -3.36 3.75
N GLY A 29 17.95 -2.02 3.86
CA GLY A 29 19.03 -1.17 3.38
C GLY A 29 19.02 -0.95 1.88
N ASN A 30 17.94 -1.25 1.20
CA ASN A 30 17.83 -1.10 -0.25
C ASN A 30 17.19 0.22 -0.64
N ARG A 31 17.72 0.84 -1.69
CA ARG A 31 17.03 1.95 -2.36
C ARG A 31 15.86 1.38 -3.14
N PHE A 32 14.78 2.16 -3.24
CA PHE A 32 13.57 1.70 -3.92
C PHE A 32 12.80 2.89 -4.50
N GLN A 33 12.02 2.63 -5.54
CA GLN A 33 11.26 3.66 -6.23
C GLN A 33 10.23 4.31 -5.32
N THR A 34 10.10 5.65 -5.42
CA THR A 34 9.07 6.39 -4.70
C THR A 34 8.48 7.46 -5.61
N PRO A 35 7.28 7.99 -5.28
CA PRO A 35 6.75 9.13 -6.02
C PRO A 35 7.53 10.42 -5.80
N PHE A 36 8.44 10.46 -4.82
CA PHE A 36 9.24 11.64 -4.51
C PHE A 36 10.56 11.69 -5.27
N ALA A 37 10.98 10.57 -5.82
CA ALA A 37 12.20 10.51 -6.62
C ALA A 37 11.93 11.00 -8.03
N SER A 38 12.95 11.22 -8.80
CA SER A 38 12.85 11.73 -10.16
C SER A 38 13.41 10.73 -11.16
N PRO A 39 12.62 10.28 -12.15
CA PRO A 39 11.18 10.56 -12.32
C PRO A 39 10.33 9.85 -11.26
N PRO A 40 9.14 10.41 -10.93
CA PRO A 40 8.28 9.79 -9.92
C PRO A 40 7.94 8.34 -10.25
N GLY A 41 8.08 7.45 -9.25
CA GLY A 41 7.79 6.02 -9.42
C GLY A 41 8.83 5.24 -10.23
N VAL A 42 9.85 5.91 -10.76
CA VAL A 42 10.94 5.31 -11.55
C VAL A 42 12.27 5.52 -10.84
N GLY A 43 12.57 6.73 -10.40
CA GLY A 43 13.74 7.03 -9.60
C GLY A 43 13.66 6.41 -8.22
N GLU A 44 14.79 6.27 -7.56
CA GLU A 44 14.88 5.62 -6.26
C GLU A 44 15.16 6.63 -5.15
N SER A 45 14.49 6.44 -4.01
CA SER A 45 14.78 7.16 -2.78
C SER A 45 15.64 6.30 -1.86
N SER A 46 16.22 6.94 -0.83
CA SER A 46 17.07 6.25 0.14
C SER A 46 16.31 5.20 0.94
N PRO A 47 17.02 4.25 1.57
CA PRO A 47 16.37 3.29 2.47
C PRO A 47 15.54 3.95 3.55
N LEU A 48 16.04 5.01 4.18
CA LEU A 48 15.30 5.71 5.25
C LEU A 48 14.01 6.33 4.73
N VAL A 49 14.04 7.00 3.58
CA VAL A 49 12.84 7.58 2.98
C VAL A 49 11.81 6.48 2.70
N ASN A 50 12.25 5.32 2.26
CA ASN A 50 11.36 4.20 1.99
C ASN A 50 10.73 3.64 3.28
N VAL A 51 11.47 3.55 4.37
CA VAL A 51 10.89 3.16 5.68
C VAL A 51 9.79 4.14 6.07
N ILE A 52 10.08 5.44 6.00
CA ILE A 52 9.13 6.49 6.37
C ILE A 52 7.89 6.42 5.48
N TRP A 53 8.10 6.33 4.16
CA TRP A 53 6.99 6.27 3.21
C TRP A 53 6.14 5.00 3.39
N GLY A 54 6.78 3.87 3.67
CA GLY A 54 6.08 2.64 4.00
C GLY A 54 5.21 2.80 5.24
N MET A 55 5.76 3.41 6.30
CA MET A 55 5.00 3.65 7.53
C MET A 55 3.84 4.61 7.31
N VAL A 56 4.01 5.67 6.51
CA VAL A 56 2.92 6.58 6.17
C VAL A 56 1.77 5.80 5.51
N ASN A 57 2.09 4.92 4.56
CA ASN A 57 1.08 4.08 3.91
C ASN A 57 0.37 3.17 4.91
N PHE A 58 1.12 2.55 5.83
CA PHE A 58 0.53 1.68 6.87
C PHE A 58 -0.41 2.46 7.77
N VAL A 59 -0.03 3.67 8.19
CA VAL A 59 -0.87 4.50 9.06
C VAL A 59 -2.16 4.91 8.34
N ILE A 60 -2.06 5.35 7.09
CA ILE A 60 -3.25 5.71 6.29
C ILE A 60 -4.16 4.49 6.15
N GLY A 61 -3.62 3.33 5.81
CA GLY A 61 -4.40 2.10 5.68
C GLY A 61 -5.06 1.70 6.99
N TRP A 62 -4.33 1.78 8.09
CA TRP A 62 -4.85 1.50 9.43
C TRP A 62 -6.05 2.40 9.78
N VAL A 63 -5.91 3.70 9.54
CA VAL A 63 -6.97 4.66 9.82
C VAL A 63 -8.20 4.39 8.95
N LEU A 64 -8.00 4.14 7.67
CA LEU A 64 -9.12 3.85 6.76
C LEU A 64 -9.84 2.55 7.14
N LEU A 65 -9.12 1.58 7.69
CA LEU A 65 -9.70 0.29 8.04
C LEU A 65 -10.44 0.32 9.38
N PHE A 66 -9.85 0.94 10.38
CA PHE A 66 -10.35 0.84 11.75
C PHE A 66 -11.09 2.08 12.25
N ALA A 67 -10.86 3.26 11.65
CA ALA A 67 -11.57 4.48 12.02
C ALA A 67 -12.82 4.73 11.16
N VAL A 68 -12.99 3.98 10.06
CA VAL A 68 -14.15 4.12 9.18
C VAL A 68 -14.96 2.83 9.26
N GLY A 69 -16.22 2.93 9.69
CA GLY A 69 -17.08 1.77 9.85
C GLY A 69 -16.64 0.88 11.01
N ASN A 70 -17.00 -0.40 10.93
CA ASN A 70 -16.73 -1.37 11.98
C ASN A 70 -16.13 -2.63 11.37
N PHE A 71 -14.83 -2.58 11.10
CA PHE A 71 -14.13 -3.72 10.51
C PHE A 71 -13.83 -4.77 11.57
N THR A 72 -14.38 -5.97 11.39
CA THR A 72 -14.20 -7.07 12.36
C THR A 72 -13.31 -8.19 11.82
N GLY A 73 -13.05 -8.20 10.51
CA GLY A 73 -12.34 -9.31 9.86
C GLY A 73 -13.26 -10.51 9.65
N GLY A 74 -12.69 -11.67 9.41
CA GLY A 74 -13.45 -12.89 9.18
C GLY A 74 -13.98 -13.01 7.76
N LEU A 75 -14.88 -13.98 7.55
CA LEU A 75 -15.44 -14.27 6.21
C LEU A 75 -16.71 -13.44 5.99
N ASN A 76 -16.53 -12.21 5.54
CA ASN A 76 -17.64 -11.33 5.21
C ASN A 76 -17.29 -10.44 4.02
N MET A 77 -18.28 -9.67 3.55
CA MET A 77 -18.12 -8.80 2.39
C MET A 77 -17.03 -7.75 2.62
N ASP A 78 -16.98 -7.18 3.82
CA ASP A 78 -16.05 -6.12 4.15
C ASP A 78 -14.60 -6.60 4.09
N THR A 79 -14.32 -7.78 4.65
CA THR A 79 -13.01 -8.41 4.55
C THR A 79 -12.66 -8.73 3.10
N SER A 80 -13.63 -9.17 2.32
CA SER A 80 -13.42 -9.48 0.89
C SER A 80 -13.05 -8.22 0.11
N VAL A 81 -13.69 -7.09 0.38
CA VAL A 81 -13.38 -5.82 -0.26
C VAL A 81 -11.97 -5.35 0.12
N PHE A 82 -11.62 -5.46 1.39
CA PHE A 82 -10.27 -5.14 1.86
C PHE A 82 -9.22 -6.02 1.14
N ALA A 83 -9.45 -7.33 1.09
CA ALA A 83 -8.54 -8.27 0.42
C ALA A 83 -8.43 -7.98 -1.07
N LEU A 84 -9.53 -7.56 -1.71
CA LEU A 84 -9.51 -7.16 -3.11
C LEU A 84 -8.58 -5.96 -3.32
N GLY A 85 -8.62 -4.97 -2.40
CA GLY A 85 -7.71 -3.83 -2.44
C GLY A 85 -6.26 -4.25 -2.36
N VAL A 86 -5.94 -5.17 -1.45
CA VAL A 86 -4.58 -5.73 -1.33
C VAL A 86 -4.15 -6.40 -2.63
N PHE A 87 -5.02 -7.24 -3.20
CA PHE A 87 -4.72 -7.99 -4.42
C PHE A 87 -4.52 -7.07 -5.62
N LEU A 88 -5.43 -6.12 -5.83
CA LEU A 88 -5.34 -5.18 -6.95
C LEU A 88 -4.08 -4.33 -6.87
N CYS A 89 -3.76 -3.84 -5.68
CA CYS A 89 -2.52 -3.10 -5.47
C CYS A 89 -1.31 -3.99 -5.76
N GLY A 90 -1.30 -5.22 -5.25
CA GLY A 90 -0.20 -6.15 -5.47
C GLY A 90 0.04 -6.43 -6.95
N VAL A 91 -1.02 -6.66 -7.70
CA VAL A 91 -0.92 -6.87 -9.16
C VAL A 91 -0.37 -5.61 -9.85
N GLY A 92 -0.92 -4.45 -9.51
CA GLY A 92 -0.45 -3.18 -10.10
C GLY A 92 1.00 -2.89 -9.80
N LEU A 93 1.43 -3.09 -8.56
CA LEU A 93 2.82 -2.90 -8.17
C LEU A 93 3.75 -3.90 -8.86
N SER A 94 3.33 -5.15 -8.95
CA SER A 94 4.10 -6.20 -9.63
C SER A 94 4.36 -5.81 -11.09
N TRP A 95 3.32 -5.32 -11.77
CA TRP A 95 3.45 -4.88 -13.15
C TRP A 95 4.37 -3.66 -13.28
N HIS A 96 4.15 -2.64 -12.45
CA HIS A 96 4.93 -1.40 -12.51
C HIS A 96 6.40 -1.63 -12.18
N PHE A 97 6.68 -2.25 -11.04
CA PHE A 97 8.07 -2.48 -10.61
C PHE A 97 8.75 -3.54 -11.45
N GLY A 98 7.99 -4.51 -11.99
CA GLY A 98 8.52 -5.47 -12.94
C GLY A 98 9.08 -4.78 -14.17
N ARG A 99 8.40 -3.75 -14.67
CA ARG A 99 8.87 -2.96 -15.82
C ARG A 99 10.05 -2.06 -15.45
N VAL A 100 9.95 -1.39 -14.31
CA VAL A 100 10.92 -0.36 -13.92
C VAL A 100 12.24 -0.99 -13.44
N ARG A 101 12.18 -2.09 -12.71
CA ARG A 101 13.35 -2.67 -12.06
C ARG A 101 14.03 -3.76 -12.88
N ASN A 102 13.38 -4.30 -13.89
CA ASN A 102 13.92 -5.41 -14.70
C ASN A 102 14.18 -4.98 -16.16
N ARG A 103 14.70 -3.79 -16.35
CA ARG A 103 15.09 -3.33 -17.69
C ARG A 103 16.48 -3.77 -18.07
#